data_1f5654600087d2f12bdd8558ffb5e0ce
#
_entry.id   1f5654600087d2f12bdd8558ffb5e0ce
#
_cell.length_a   1.000
_cell.length_b   1.000
_cell.length_c   1.000
_cell.angle_alpha   90.00
_cell.angle_beta   90.00
_cell.angle_gamma   90.00
#
_symmetry.space_group_name_H-M   'P 1'
#
loop_
_entity.id
_entity.type
_entity.pdbx_description
1 polymer ?
#
loop_
_entity_poly.entity_id
_entity_poly.type
_entity_poly.pdbx_seq_one_letter_code
_entity_poly.pdbx_strand_id
1 'polypeptide(L)'
;MELKILHFYPDLMSLYGSYANVSILKRTLEEMGNTVTVERVELGGDADLTHADFVYMGAGTERAQKAALLYFSKLGDAVKAAADAGVTMLFAGNSMELLGKTITDDAGKVYEGLGLADFTAVQNKKRFVEDVYGHTDLYEDAVVGFVNRCSVITGVETPLLASMDMGHGNEGPCGPEGYHKGSVFASQLTGPILVKNPALLKVMVQAIYRHRGETCPEIPVDQYMAQGWAITAEQLKARCTK
;
A
#
# COMPACT_ATOMS: atom_id res chain seq x y z
N MET A 1 12.52 20.73 0.09
CA MET A 1 12.45 20.26 -1.32
C MET A 1 11.04 20.52 -1.88
N GLU A 2 10.90 20.56 -3.20
CA GLU A 2 9.60 20.42 -3.87
C GLU A 2 9.37 18.94 -4.17
N LEU A 3 8.26 18.39 -3.66
CA LEU A 3 7.92 16.98 -3.77
C LEU A 3 6.56 16.81 -4.44
N LYS A 4 6.43 15.79 -5.28
CA LYS A 4 5.23 15.48 -6.05
C LYS A 4 4.68 14.11 -5.68
N ILE A 5 3.43 14.08 -5.24
CA ILE A 5 2.66 12.85 -4.97
C ILE A 5 1.65 12.66 -6.10
N LEU A 6 1.66 11.51 -6.75
CA LEU A 6 0.60 11.08 -7.67
C LEU A 6 -0.40 10.19 -6.92
N HIS A 7 -1.65 10.65 -6.82
CA HIS A 7 -2.74 9.90 -6.22
C HIS A 7 -3.66 9.38 -7.32
N PHE A 8 -3.52 8.10 -7.63
CA PHE A 8 -4.28 7.46 -8.71
C PHE A 8 -5.71 7.14 -8.28
N TYR A 9 -6.66 7.60 -9.11
CA TYR A 9 -8.09 7.27 -9.07
C TYR A 9 -8.74 7.49 -7.69
N PRO A 10 -8.52 8.66 -7.04
CA PRO A 10 -8.96 8.89 -5.66
C PRO A 10 -10.49 8.77 -5.46
N ASP A 11 -11.29 9.08 -6.48
CA ASP A 11 -12.75 8.96 -6.38
C ASP A 11 -13.25 7.53 -6.57
N LEU A 12 -12.42 6.64 -7.11
CA LEU A 12 -12.75 5.25 -7.39
C LEU A 12 -12.11 4.27 -6.40
N MET A 13 -10.88 4.59 -5.96
CA MET A 13 -10.01 3.72 -5.17
C MET A 13 -9.71 4.32 -3.79
N SER A 14 -10.77 4.70 -3.04
CA SER A 14 -10.67 5.34 -1.72
C SER A 14 -11.55 4.75 -0.64
N LEU A 15 -11.93 3.48 -0.77
CA LEU A 15 -12.72 2.80 0.27
C LEU A 15 -11.97 2.80 1.61
N TYR A 16 -12.75 2.76 2.68
CA TYR A 16 -12.26 2.69 4.07
C TYR A 16 -11.39 3.87 4.50
N GLY A 17 -11.51 5.04 3.84
CA GLY A 17 -10.72 6.22 4.17
C GLY A 17 -9.25 6.12 3.75
N SER A 18 -8.93 5.27 2.77
CA SER A 18 -7.54 5.03 2.34
C SER A 18 -6.84 6.28 1.78
N TYR A 19 -7.58 7.31 1.35
CA TYR A 19 -7.02 8.62 0.96
C TYR A 19 -6.20 9.29 2.09
N ALA A 20 -6.47 8.94 3.35
CA ALA A 20 -5.74 9.50 4.48
C ALA A 20 -4.25 9.06 4.50
N ASN A 21 -3.85 8.02 3.75
CA ASN A 21 -2.44 7.70 3.54
C ASN A 21 -1.70 8.86 2.86
N VAL A 22 -2.28 9.45 1.81
CA VAL A 22 -1.73 10.62 1.12
C VAL A 22 -1.76 11.84 2.03
N SER A 23 -2.86 12.04 2.77
CA SER A 23 -3.00 13.21 3.65
C SER A 23 -1.96 13.24 4.77
N ILE A 24 -1.72 12.10 5.42
CA ILE A 24 -0.74 12.04 6.51
C ILE A 24 0.69 12.14 5.97
N LEU A 25 1.00 11.49 4.85
CA LEU A 25 2.33 11.60 4.22
C LEU A 25 2.63 13.05 3.83
N LYS A 26 1.68 13.71 3.12
CA LYS A 26 1.81 15.13 2.76
C LYS A 26 2.07 16.00 3.98
N ARG A 27 1.23 15.88 5.02
CA ARG A 27 1.37 16.66 6.26
C ARG A 27 2.73 16.45 6.90
N THR A 28 3.18 15.21 7.04
CA THR A 28 4.50 14.91 7.64
C THR A 28 5.63 15.53 6.83
N LEU A 29 5.60 15.41 5.50
CA LEU A 29 6.63 16.01 4.64
C LEU A 29 6.62 17.54 4.71
N GLU A 30 5.44 18.18 4.82
CA GLU A 30 5.32 19.64 4.98
C GLU A 30 5.82 20.11 6.36
N GLU A 31 5.54 19.37 7.43
CA GLU A 31 6.08 19.61 8.77
C GLU A 31 7.62 19.50 8.80
N MET A 32 8.21 18.71 7.90
CA MET A 32 9.66 18.61 7.67
C MET A 32 10.23 19.74 6.79
N GLY A 33 9.43 20.74 6.42
CA GLY A 33 9.85 21.91 5.64
C GLY A 33 9.87 21.70 4.12
N ASN A 34 9.19 20.68 3.60
CA ASN A 34 9.05 20.49 2.16
C ASN A 34 7.80 21.20 1.62
N THR A 35 7.80 21.52 0.33
CA THR A 35 6.60 21.92 -0.41
C THR A 35 6.05 20.69 -1.12
N VAL A 36 4.82 20.29 -0.82
CA VAL A 36 4.26 19.03 -1.35
C VAL A 36 3.04 19.28 -2.23
N THR A 37 3.16 18.93 -3.51
CA THR A 37 2.05 18.93 -4.46
C THR A 37 1.44 17.53 -4.57
N VAL A 38 0.12 17.45 -4.44
CA VAL A 38 -0.63 16.22 -4.70
C VAL A 38 -1.39 16.37 -6.01
N GLU A 39 -0.99 15.60 -7.01
CA GLU A 39 -1.69 15.50 -8.28
C GLU A 39 -2.66 14.33 -8.23
N ARG A 40 -3.95 14.61 -8.41
CA ARG A 40 -5.00 13.60 -8.55
C ARG A 40 -5.03 13.13 -10.00
N VAL A 41 -4.76 11.86 -10.22
CA VAL A 41 -4.81 11.24 -11.55
C VAL A 41 -6.16 10.57 -11.72
N GLU A 42 -7.01 11.14 -12.57
CA GLU A 42 -8.34 10.58 -12.88
C GLU A 42 -8.24 9.43 -13.90
N LEU A 43 -9.33 8.64 -14.05
CA LEU A 43 -9.37 7.56 -15.05
C LEU A 43 -9.13 8.10 -16.46
N GLY A 44 -8.09 7.59 -17.11
CA GLY A 44 -7.71 8.02 -18.46
C GLY A 44 -6.94 9.34 -18.50
N GLY A 45 -6.63 9.94 -17.36
CA GLY A 45 -5.74 11.08 -17.25
C GLY A 45 -4.28 10.68 -17.49
N ASP A 46 -3.50 11.62 -18.00
CA ASP A 46 -2.05 11.48 -18.10
C ASP A 46 -1.40 11.64 -16.72
N ALA A 47 -0.26 10.97 -16.52
CA ALA A 47 0.53 11.08 -15.30
C ALA A 47 2.01 11.07 -15.63
N ASP A 48 2.72 12.08 -15.16
CA ASP A 48 4.18 12.12 -15.25
C ASP A 48 4.81 11.40 -14.06
N LEU A 49 5.07 10.11 -14.24
CA LEU A 49 5.71 9.24 -13.27
C LEU A 49 7.21 9.51 -13.13
N THR A 50 7.83 10.14 -14.14
CA THR A 50 9.29 10.41 -14.16
C THR A 50 9.68 11.44 -13.09
N HIS A 51 8.80 12.39 -12.80
CA HIS A 51 9.02 13.45 -11.84
C HIS A 51 8.19 13.27 -10.55
N ALA A 52 7.68 12.06 -10.32
CA ALA A 52 6.98 11.73 -9.08
C ALA A 52 7.96 11.30 -7.99
N ASP A 53 7.70 11.70 -6.74
CA ASP A 53 8.42 11.25 -5.55
C ASP A 53 7.68 10.13 -4.84
N PHE A 54 6.36 10.15 -4.95
CA PHE A 54 5.50 9.13 -4.36
C PHE A 54 4.29 8.84 -5.24
N VAL A 55 4.00 7.56 -5.43
CA VAL A 55 2.81 7.07 -6.15
C VAL A 55 1.92 6.33 -5.18
N TYR A 56 0.62 6.65 -5.17
CA TYR A 56 -0.35 6.00 -4.31
C TYR A 56 -1.60 5.56 -5.07
N MET A 57 -2.06 4.35 -4.79
CA MET A 57 -3.39 3.87 -5.13
C MET A 57 -4.00 3.11 -3.94
N GLY A 58 -5.23 3.45 -3.59
CA GLY A 58 -5.93 2.84 -2.46
C GLY A 58 -6.84 1.67 -2.86
N ALA A 59 -7.81 1.35 -1.98
CA ALA A 59 -8.76 0.26 -2.17
C ALA A 59 -10.02 0.72 -2.90
N GLY A 60 -10.55 -0.14 -3.76
CA GLY A 60 -11.86 0.03 -4.40
C GLY A 60 -12.74 -1.22 -4.25
N THR A 61 -13.96 -1.16 -4.78
CA THR A 61 -14.73 -2.39 -5.03
C THR A 61 -14.01 -3.22 -6.08
N GLU A 62 -14.32 -4.52 -6.20
CA GLU A 62 -13.74 -5.39 -7.23
C GLU A 62 -14.05 -4.87 -8.65
N ARG A 63 -15.22 -4.23 -8.83
CA ARG A 63 -15.59 -3.56 -10.09
C ARG A 63 -14.74 -2.30 -10.33
N ALA A 64 -14.54 -1.49 -9.31
CA ALA A 64 -13.71 -0.29 -9.36
C ALA A 64 -12.25 -0.66 -9.68
N GLN A 65 -11.73 -1.71 -9.05
CA GLN A 65 -10.41 -2.25 -9.31
C GLN A 65 -10.20 -2.63 -10.79
N LYS A 66 -11.19 -3.31 -11.41
CA LYS A 66 -11.10 -3.68 -12.84
C LYS A 66 -11.14 -2.45 -13.75
N ALA A 67 -11.95 -1.44 -13.39
CA ALA A 67 -11.96 -0.17 -14.11
C ALA A 67 -10.61 0.56 -13.96
N ALA A 68 -10.05 0.59 -12.77
CA ALA A 68 -8.71 1.15 -12.53
C ALA A 68 -7.66 0.40 -13.35
N LEU A 69 -7.67 -0.95 -13.35
CA LEU A 69 -6.73 -1.78 -14.10
C LEU A 69 -6.73 -1.45 -15.59
N LEU A 70 -7.91 -1.28 -16.20
CA LEU A 70 -8.05 -0.97 -17.64
C LEU A 70 -7.29 0.27 -18.08
N TYR A 71 -7.21 1.28 -17.21
CA TYR A 71 -6.49 2.53 -17.50
C TYR A 71 -5.06 2.50 -16.98
N PHE A 72 -4.83 1.90 -15.81
CA PHE A 72 -3.51 1.84 -15.19
C PHE A 72 -2.55 0.93 -15.97
N SER A 73 -3.04 -0.13 -16.60
CA SER A 73 -2.23 -1.00 -17.47
C SER A 73 -1.61 -0.26 -18.66
N LYS A 74 -2.22 0.82 -19.13
CA LYS A 74 -1.66 1.66 -20.21
C LYS A 74 -0.41 2.42 -19.76
N LEU A 75 -0.24 2.60 -18.47
CA LEU A 75 0.93 3.24 -17.84
C LEU A 75 1.96 2.19 -17.36
N GLY A 76 1.75 0.90 -17.64
CA GLY A 76 2.53 -0.20 -17.09
C GLY A 76 4.03 -0.05 -17.26
N ASP A 77 4.50 0.31 -18.46
CA ASP A 77 5.93 0.52 -18.72
C ASP A 77 6.48 1.74 -17.97
N ALA A 78 5.70 2.83 -17.87
CA ALA A 78 6.09 4.00 -17.10
C ALA A 78 6.13 3.73 -15.60
N VAL A 79 5.19 2.92 -15.07
CA VAL A 79 5.18 2.48 -13.66
C VAL A 79 6.40 1.60 -13.37
N LYS A 80 6.75 0.66 -14.26
CA LYS A 80 7.96 -0.17 -14.12
C LYS A 80 9.22 0.68 -14.13
N ALA A 81 9.35 1.59 -15.10
CA ALA A 81 10.50 2.49 -15.19
C ALA A 81 10.64 3.39 -13.95
N ALA A 82 9.53 3.91 -13.40
CA ALA A 82 9.54 4.70 -12.18
C ALA A 82 9.93 3.87 -10.94
N ALA A 83 9.45 2.62 -10.85
CA ALA A 83 9.86 1.69 -9.80
C ALA A 83 11.37 1.39 -9.86
N ASP A 84 11.90 1.13 -11.05
CA ASP A 84 13.34 0.89 -11.29
C ASP A 84 14.19 2.13 -10.98
N ALA A 85 13.64 3.33 -11.22
CA ALA A 85 14.25 4.61 -10.85
C ALA A 85 14.18 4.92 -9.35
N GLY A 86 13.48 4.10 -8.56
CA GLY A 86 13.40 4.25 -7.11
C GLY A 86 12.26 5.16 -6.63
N VAL A 87 11.32 5.55 -7.47
CA VAL A 87 10.10 6.28 -7.05
C VAL A 87 9.36 5.45 -6.01
N THR A 88 9.08 6.05 -4.86
CA THR A 88 8.41 5.33 -3.77
C THR A 88 6.93 5.11 -4.12
N MET A 89 6.46 3.87 -4.03
CA MET A 89 5.09 3.51 -4.38
C MET A 89 4.40 2.77 -3.24
N LEU A 90 3.13 3.09 -2.98
CA LEU A 90 2.28 2.38 -2.04
C LEU A 90 0.94 2.01 -2.69
N PHE A 91 0.67 0.71 -2.75
CA PHE A 91 -0.60 0.15 -3.19
C PHE A 91 -1.31 -0.51 -1.99
N ALA A 92 -2.43 0.08 -1.55
CA ALA A 92 -3.14 -0.36 -0.35
C ALA A 92 -4.49 -1.01 -0.70
N GLY A 93 -4.81 -2.13 -0.03
CA GLY A 93 -5.98 -2.93 -0.32
C GLY A 93 -5.87 -3.65 -1.68
N ASN A 94 -6.98 -3.81 -2.38
CA ASN A 94 -7.00 -4.58 -3.63
C ASN A 94 -6.29 -3.92 -4.82
N SER A 95 -5.75 -2.71 -4.68
CA SER A 95 -4.84 -2.15 -5.69
C SER A 95 -3.51 -2.91 -5.76
N MET A 96 -3.09 -3.58 -4.69
CA MET A 96 -1.94 -4.48 -4.72
C MET A 96 -2.05 -5.52 -5.84
N GLU A 97 -3.24 -6.07 -6.07
CA GLU A 97 -3.46 -7.13 -7.05
C GLU A 97 -3.11 -6.70 -8.49
N LEU A 98 -3.18 -5.39 -8.78
CA LEU A 98 -2.86 -4.84 -10.10
C LEU A 98 -1.38 -5.03 -10.47
N LEU A 99 -0.50 -5.16 -9.48
CA LEU A 99 0.95 -5.29 -9.68
C LEU A 99 1.35 -6.69 -10.17
N GLY A 100 0.53 -7.69 -9.87
CA GLY A 100 0.78 -9.08 -10.23
C GLY A 100 0.64 -9.39 -11.72
N LYS A 101 0.78 -10.65 -12.07
CA LYS A 101 0.61 -11.15 -13.46
C LYS A 101 -0.85 -11.17 -13.87
N THR A 102 -1.72 -11.73 -13.02
CA THR A 102 -3.14 -11.89 -13.34
C THR A 102 -4.03 -11.72 -12.12
N ILE A 103 -5.26 -11.28 -12.38
CA ILE A 103 -6.37 -11.31 -11.44
C ILE A 103 -7.47 -12.19 -12.05
N THR A 104 -7.83 -13.28 -11.38
CA THR A 104 -8.98 -14.10 -11.77
C THR A 104 -10.16 -13.72 -10.87
N ASP A 105 -11.30 -13.32 -11.45
CA ASP A 105 -12.50 -12.98 -10.68
C ASP A 105 -13.28 -14.22 -10.24
N ASP A 106 -14.31 -14.02 -9.42
CA ASP A 106 -15.17 -15.10 -8.89
C ASP A 106 -16.03 -15.82 -9.95
N ALA A 107 -16.09 -15.29 -11.16
CA ALA A 107 -16.70 -15.92 -12.32
C ALA A 107 -15.68 -16.70 -13.18
N GLY A 108 -14.40 -16.69 -12.81
CA GLY A 108 -13.31 -17.34 -13.55
C GLY A 108 -12.74 -16.52 -14.71
N LYS A 109 -13.15 -15.26 -14.86
CA LYS A 109 -12.58 -14.38 -15.88
C LYS A 109 -11.21 -13.87 -15.44
N VAL A 110 -10.23 -14.01 -16.32
CA VAL A 110 -8.84 -13.57 -16.09
C VAL A 110 -8.62 -12.17 -16.67
N TYR A 111 -7.95 -11.35 -15.88
CA TYR A 111 -7.51 -10.01 -16.26
C TYR A 111 -5.98 -9.96 -16.11
N GLU A 112 -5.30 -9.47 -17.13
CA GLU A 112 -3.85 -9.27 -17.09
C GLU A 112 -3.52 -8.10 -16.18
N GLY A 113 -2.62 -8.32 -15.22
CA GLY A 113 -2.06 -7.27 -14.36
C GLY A 113 -0.88 -6.55 -15.01
N LEU A 114 -0.15 -5.73 -14.24
CA LEU A 114 1.03 -5.03 -14.75
C LEU A 114 2.24 -5.94 -14.95
N GLY A 115 2.28 -7.11 -14.29
CA GLY A 115 3.44 -7.97 -14.29
C GLY A 115 4.70 -7.28 -13.70
N LEU A 116 4.51 -6.38 -12.73
CA LEU A 116 5.58 -5.78 -11.95
C LEU A 116 6.12 -6.78 -10.92
N ALA A 117 5.27 -7.69 -10.48
CA ALA A 117 5.59 -8.76 -9.56
C ALA A 117 5.05 -10.11 -10.08
N ASP A 118 5.68 -11.20 -9.67
CA ASP A 118 5.42 -12.54 -10.22
C ASP A 118 4.19 -13.25 -9.64
N PHE A 119 3.47 -12.65 -8.71
CA PHE A 119 2.29 -13.23 -8.08
C PHE A 119 1.02 -13.16 -8.95
N THR A 120 0.04 -13.98 -8.57
CA THR A 120 -1.31 -13.98 -9.14
C THR A 120 -2.36 -13.83 -8.03
N ALA A 121 -3.51 -13.25 -8.36
CA ALA A 121 -4.63 -13.08 -7.44
C ALA A 121 -5.86 -13.85 -7.96
N VAL A 122 -6.53 -14.58 -7.07
CA VAL A 122 -7.79 -15.27 -7.34
C VAL A 122 -8.85 -14.75 -6.37
N GLN A 123 -9.89 -14.12 -6.90
CA GLN A 123 -11.00 -13.58 -6.12
C GLN A 123 -12.07 -14.66 -5.91
N ASN A 124 -12.57 -14.73 -4.69
CA ASN A 124 -13.56 -15.72 -4.27
C ASN A 124 -14.84 -15.01 -3.81
N LYS A 125 -15.93 -15.76 -3.72
CA LYS A 125 -17.20 -15.24 -3.15
C LYS A 125 -17.11 -14.97 -1.66
N LYS A 126 -16.26 -15.73 -0.95
CA LYS A 126 -16.02 -15.54 0.49
C LYS A 126 -15.09 -14.35 0.70
N ARG A 127 -15.48 -13.46 1.63
CA ARG A 127 -14.62 -12.36 2.08
C ARG A 127 -13.93 -12.71 3.39
N PHE A 128 -12.70 -12.26 3.51
CA PHE A 128 -11.93 -12.25 4.75
C PHE A 128 -12.03 -10.84 5.35
N VAL A 129 -12.60 -10.75 6.55
CA VAL A 129 -12.78 -9.50 7.30
C VAL A 129 -12.23 -9.74 8.69
N GLU A 130 -10.98 -9.36 8.90
CA GLU A 130 -10.22 -9.73 10.09
C GLU A 130 -9.28 -8.58 10.48
N ASP A 131 -9.07 -8.43 11.81
CA ASP A 131 -7.98 -7.61 12.32
C ASP A 131 -6.63 -8.28 12.02
N VAL A 132 -5.60 -7.43 11.85
CA VAL A 132 -4.23 -7.88 11.55
C VAL A 132 -3.27 -7.37 12.62
N TYR A 133 -2.47 -8.30 13.13
CA TYR A 133 -1.28 -8.04 13.93
C TYR A 133 -0.12 -8.81 13.33
N GLY A 134 0.86 -8.13 12.77
CA GLY A 134 1.94 -8.74 12.01
C GLY A 134 3.27 -8.04 12.18
N HIS A 135 4.31 -8.58 11.55
CA HIS A 135 5.69 -8.15 11.68
C HIS A 135 6.33 -8.00 10.31
N THR A 136 7.17 -6.99 10.17
CA THR A 136 7.95 -6.71 8.97
C THR A 136 9.44 -6.71 9.32
N ASP A 137 10.28 -7.02 8.34
CA ASP A 137 11.75 -6.93 8.50
C ASP A 137 12.27 -5.48 8.37
N LEU A 138 11.39 -4.51 8.12
CA LEU A 138 11.77 -3.11 7.91
C LEU A 138 11.98 -2.34 9.23
N TYR A 139 11.33 -2.78 10.32
CA TYR A 139 11.40 -2.17 11.66
C TYR A 139 10.84 -3.13 12.72
N GLU A 140 11.09 -2.82 14.01
CA GLU A 140 10.73 -3.70 15.14
C GLU A 140 9.25 -3.62 15.55
N ASP A 141 8.60 -2.47 15.35
CA ASP A 141 7.21 -2.26 15.75
C ASP A 141 6.26 -3.20 14.99
N ALA A 142 5.22 -3.71 15.66
CA ALA A 142 4.21 -4.50 14.98
C ALA A 142 3.40 -3.65 13.99
N VAL A 143 3.00 -4.26 12.89
CA VAL A 143 2.04 -3.69 11.94
C VAL A 143 0.63 -4.05 12.37
N VAL A 144 -0.21 -3.03 12.57
CA VAL A 144 -1.61 -3.20 12.96
C VAL A 144 -2.55 -2.73 11.85
N GLY A 145 -3.66 -3.41 11.66
CA GLY A 145 -4.62 -3.03 10.63
C GLY A 145 -5.80 -3.98 10.56
N PHE A 146 -6.44 -4.00 9.42
CA PHE A 146 -7.43 -5.02 9.12
C PHE A 146 -7.49 -5.28 7.62
N VAL A 147 -7.94 -6.48 7.26
CA VAL A 147 -8.24 -6.86 5.87
C VAL A 147 -9.74 -6.93 5.64
N ASN A 148 -10.17 -6.51 4.46
CA ASN A 148 -11.52 -6.75 3.95
C ASN A 148 -11.40 -7.05 2.47
N ARG A 149 -11.10 -8.29 2.14
CA ARG A 149 -10.78 -8.77 0.78
C ARG A 149 -11.47 -10.08 0.46
N CYS A 150 -11.50 -10.44 -0.81
CA CYS A 150 -12.00 -11.72 -1.28
C CYS A 150 -10.95 -12.54 -2.06
N SER A 151 -9.74 -12.00 -2.22
CA SER A 151 -8.67 -12.64 -3.00
C SER A 151 -7.74 -13.48 -2.15
N VAL A 152 -7.18 -14.51 -2.78
CA VAL A 152 -5.99 -15.24 -2.36
C VAL A 152 -4.89 -14.88 -3.36
N ILE A 153 -3.71 -14.52 -2.86
CA ILE A 153 -2.57 -14.11 -3.67
C ILE A 153 -1.47 -15.14 -3.50
N THR A 154 -1.03 -15.75 -4.61
CA THR A 154 -0.01 -16.79 -4.62
C THR A 154 1.23 -16.38 -5.40
N GLY A 155 2.39 -16.84 -4.95
CA GLY A 155 3.66 -16.58 -5.61
C GLY A 155 4.36 -15.28 -5.19
N VAL A 156 4.01 -14.70 -4.04
CA VAL A 156 4.74 -13.55 -3.50
C VAL A 156 6.05 -14.04 -2.85
N GLU A 157 7.19 -13.66 -3.42
CA GLU A 157 8.51 -14.03 -2.90
C GLU A 157 9.00 -13.10 -1.80
N THR A 158 8.61 -11.82 -1.86
CA THR A 158 9.05 -10.77 -0.93
C THR A 158 7.84 -10.10 -0.28
N PRO A 159 7.28 -10.67 0.78
CA PRO A 159 6.13 -10.08 1.46
C PRO A 159 6.52 -8.81 2.23
N LEU A 160 5.58 -7.89 2.40
CA LEU A 160 5.77 -6.69 3.24
C LEU A 160 5.75 -7.06 4.73
N LEU A 161 4.83 -7.93 5.14
CA LEU A 161 4.81 -8.55 6.46
C LEU A 161 5.37 -9.96 6.35
N ALA A 162 6.50 -10.21 7.01
CA ALA A 162 7.18 -11.50 7.00
C ALA A 162 6.40 -12.57 7.76
N SER A 163 5.66 -12.16 8.82
CA SER A 163 4.82 -13.05 9.63
C SER A 163 3.64 -12.29 10.24
N MET A 164 2.61 -13.02 10.64
CA MET A 164 1.47 -12.48 11.39
C MET A 164 1.09 -13.40 12.53
N ASP A 165 0.75 -12.80 13.67
CA ASP A 165 0.18 -13.52 14.82
C ASP A 165 -1.36 -13.55 14.75
N MET A 166 -1.96 -12.65 13.96
CA MET A 166 -3.40 -12.55 13.73
C MET A 166 -3.71 -12.01 12.34
N GLY A 167 -4.74 -12.55 11.72
CA GLY A 167 -5.29 -12.08 10.44
C GLY A 167 -5.03 -13.05 9.29
N HIS A 168 -5.34 -12.61 8.08
CA HIS A 168 -5.25 -13.42 6.86
C HIS A 168 -4.16 -12.85 5.94
N GLY A 169 -3.09 -13.64 5.75
CA GLY A 169 -1.99 -13.33 4.86
C GLY A 169 -2.32 -13.57 3.38
N ASN A 170 -1.36 -13.45 2.51
CA ASN A 170 -1.56 -13.58 1.06
C ASN A 170 -2.29 -14.86 0.69
N GLU A 171 -1.89 -16.01 1.23
CA GLU A 171 -2.43 -17.32 0.90
C GLU A 171 -3.35 -17.90 1.98
N GLY A 172 -3.17 -17.52 3.25
CA GLY A 172 -3.93 -18.12 4.36
C GLY A 172 -3.76 -17.41 5.69
N PRO A 173 -4.40 -17.97 6.74
CA PRO A 173 -4.35 -17.41 8.09
C PRO A 173 -2.92 -17.34 8.61
N CYS A 174 -2.58 -16.24 9.29
CA CYS A 174 -1.29 -15.97 9.92
C CYS A 174 -0.06 -16.14 9.02
N GLY A 175 -0.27 -16.20 7.69
CA GLY A 175 0.81 -16.27 6.72
C GLY A 175 1.40 -14.89 6.40
N PRO A 176 2.50 -14.84 5.61
CA PRO A 176 3.06 -13.59 5.11
C PRO A 176 2.04 -12.77 4.32
N GLU A 177 2.14 -11.44 4.38
CA GLU A 177 1.18 -10.53 3.75
C GLU A 177 1.86 -9.43 2.96
N GLY A 178 1.18 -8.99 1.89
CA GLY A 178 1.63 -7.88 1.08
C GLY A 178 2.77 -8.25 0.12
N TYR A 179 3.39 -7.23 -0.44
CA TYR A 179 4.55 -7.33 -1.32
C TYR A 179 5.47 -6.12 -1.09
N HIS A 180 6.77 -6.36 -1.06
CA HIS A 180 7.77 -5.31 -0.98
C HIS A 180 9.00 -5.66 -1.82
N LYS A 181 9.38 -4.78 -2.73
CA LYS A 181 10.63 -4.89 -3.48
C LYS A 181 11.15 -3.50 -3.83
N GLY A 182 12.36 -3.18 -3.37
CA GLY A 182 12.96 -1.87 -3.60
C GLY A 182 12.13 -0.73 -3.01
N SER A 183 11.60 0.14 -3.87
CA SER A 183 10.75 1.28 -3.50
C SER A 183 9.25 1.00 -3.62
N VAL A 184 8.86 -0.22 -4.04
CA VAL A 184 7.46 -0.61 -4.20
C VAL A 184 6.98 -1.36 -2.96
N PHE A 185 5.93 -0.84 -2.34
CA PHE A 185 5.25 -1.39 -1.18
C PHE A 185 3.79 -1.64 -1.53
N ALA A 186 3.30 -2.81 -1.20
CA ALA A 186 1.89 -3.14 -1.39
C ALA A 186 1.36 -4.02 -0.27
N SER A 187 0.11 -3.83 0.12
CA SER A 187 -0.54 -4.59 1.19
C SER A 187 -2.03 -4.68 0.94
N GLN A 188 -2.62 -5.83 1.26
CA GLN A 188 -4.08 -6.01 1.28
C GLN A 188 -4.75 -5.37 2.50
N LEU A 189 -3.97 -4.83 3.45
CA LEU A 189 -4.51 -4.03 4.54
C LEU A 189 -5.32 -2.86 3.98
N THR A 190 -6.53 -2.68 4.49
CA THR A 190 -7.47 -1.66 4.05
C THR A 190 -7.49 -0.47 5.00
N GLY A 191 -7.89 0.68 4.46
CA GLY A 191 -7.92 1.95 5.18
C GLY A 191 -6.56 2.65 5.23
N PRO A 192 -6.38 3.62 6.13
CA PRO A 192 -5.19 4.44 6.18
C PRO A 192 -4.04 3.74 6.94
N ILE A 193 -3.37 2.79 6.29
CA ILE A 193 -2.32 1.98 6.92
C ILE A 193 -1.15 2.82 7.44
N LEU A 194 -0.81 3.94 6.81
CA LEU A 194 0.24 4.85 7.28
C LEU A 194 -0.17 5.61 8.54
N VAL A 195 -1.46 5.97 8.69
CA VAL A 195 -1.98 6.60 9.90
C VAL A 195 -1.94 5.63 11.08
N LYS A 196 -2.25 4.35 10.82
CA LYS A 196 -2.26 3.31 11.85
C LYS A 196 -0.86 2.84 12.23
N ASN A 197 0.14 3.03 11.39
CA ASN A 197 1.50 2.50 11.57
C ASN A 197 2.54 3.60 11.36
N PRO A 198 2.85 4.39 12.41
CA PRO A 198 3.82 5.50 12.32
C PRO A 198 5.20 5.06 11.85
N ALA A 199 5.64 3.84 12.20
CA ALA A 199 6.92 3.29 11.73
C ALA A 199 6.91 3.05 10.22
N LEU A 200 5.81 2.57 9.64
CA LEU A 200 5.68 2.41 8.19
C LEU A 200 5.67 3.77 7.47
N LEU A 201 5.01 4.79 8.05
CA LEU A 201 5.07 6.15 7.53
C LEU A 201 6.52 6.67 7.48
N LYS A 202 7.33 6.44 8.52
CA LYS A 202 8.75 6.79 8.54
C LYS A 202 9.52 6.10 7.40
N VAL A 203 9.26 4.81 7.15
CA VAL A 203 9.86 4.07 6.04
C VAL A 203 9.54 4.72 4.68
N MET A 204 8.28 5.15 4.47
CA MET A 204 7.88 5.84 3.23
C MET A 204 8.62 7.17 3.08
N VAL A 205 8.67 7.98 4.14
CA VAL A 205 9.39 9.26 4.13
C VAL A 205 10.88 9.05 3.82
N GLN A 206 11.54 8.10 4.49
CA GLN A 206 12.95 7.78 4.24
C GLN A 206 13.20 7.29 2.82
N ALA A 207 12.27 6.52 2.24
CA ALA A 207 12.37 6.06 0.86
C ALA A 207 12.28 7.22 -0.14
N ILE A 208 11.41 8.21 0.10
CA ILE A 208 11.30 9.42 -0.72
C ILE A 208 12.62 10.23 -0.66
N TYR A 209 13.19 10.45 0.51
CA TYR A 209 14.47 11.16 0.64
C TYR A 209 15.61 10.42 -0.04
N ARG A 210 15.63 9.07 0.07
CA ARG A 210 16.62 8.23 -0.63
C ARG A 210 16.50 8.34 -2.14
N HIS A 211 15.27 8.33 -2.66
CA HIS A 211 15.00 8.52 -4.10
C HIS A 211 15.56 9.86 -4.60
N ARG A 212 15.43 10.92 -3.79
CA ARG A 212 15.94 12.26 -4.11
C ARG A 212 17.45 12.40 -3.89
N GLY A 213 18.13 11.36 -3.38
CA GLY A 213 19.56 11.43 -3.04
C GLY A 213 19.87 12.34 -1.85
N GLU A 214 18.88 12.63 -1.02
CA GLU A 214 18.98 13.56 0.11
C GLU A 214 19.04 12.81 1.45
N THR A 215 19.70 13.41 2.42
CA THR A 215 19.68 12.90 3.80
C THR A 215 18.34 13.21 4.45
N CYS A 216 17.65 12.17 4.94
CA CYS A 216 16.38 12.35 5.63
C CYS A 216 16.63 12.98 7.02
N PRO A 217 16.05 14.16 7.32
CA PRO A 217 16.12 14.74 8.66
C PRO A 217 15.26 13.93 9.66
N GLU A 218 15.29 14.35 10.92
CA GLU A 218 14.42 13.76 11.93
C GLU A 218 12.94 13.90 11.53
N ILE A 219 12.23 12.77 11.56
CA ILE A 219 10.83 12.71 11.17
C ILE A 219 9.98 13.01 12.41
N PRO A 220 9.08 14.01 12.36
CA PRO A 220 8.23 14.35 13.49
C PRO A 220 7.31 13.19 13.88
N VAL A 221 7.13 13.00 15.17
CA VAL A 221 6.24 11.99 15.73
C VAL A 221 4.88 12.62 16.05
N ASP A 222 3.84 12.21 15.34
CA ASP A 222 2.47 12.55 15.72
C ASP A 222 2.08 11.74 16.97
N GLN A 223 1.88 12.44 18.09
CA GLN A 223 1.58 11.82 19.39
C GLN A 223 0.25 11.03 19.36
N TYR A 224 -0.75 11.51 18.63
CA TYR A 224 -2.05 10.81 18.53
C TYR A 224 -1.93 9.52 17.73
N MET A 225 -1.16 9.54 16.65
CA MET A 225 -0.87 8.32 15.89
C MET A 225 -0.10 7.31 16.72
N ALA A 226 0.94 7.75 17.44
CA ALA A 226 1.74 6.88 18.30
C ALA A 226 0.90 6.26 19.43
N GLN A 227 0.04 7.04 20.09
CA GLN A 227 -0.88 6.54 21.11
C GLN A 227 -1.93 5.58 20.53
N GLY A 228 -2.52 5.94 19.38
CA GLY A 228 -3.50 5.09 18.70
C GLY A 228 -2.91 3.76 18.27
N TRP A 229 -1.69 3.75 17.74
CA TRP A 229 -0.96 2.53 17.44
C TRP A 229 -0.69 1.70 18.71
N ALA A 230 -0.17 2.30 19.77
CA ALA A 230 0.19 1.60 21.00
C ALA A 230 -1.02 0.88 21.62
N ILE A 231 -2.16 1.59 21.74
CA ILE A 231 -3.41 1.02 22.25
C ILE A 231 -3.88 -0.12 21.36
N THR A 232 -3.87 0.07 20.04
CA THR A 232 -4.32 -0.95 19.09
C THR A 232 -3.42 -2.19 19.15
N ALA A 233 -2.11 -2.00 19.16
CA ALA A 233 -1.14 -3.08 19.23
C ALA A 233 -1.28 -3.90 20.53
N GLU A 234 -1.45 -3.24 21.67
CA GLU A 234 -1.69 -3.91 22.97
C GLU A 234 -2.96 -4.76 22.92
N GLN A 235 -4.07 -4.20 22.43
CA GLN A 235 -5.35 -4.91 22.37
C GLN A 235 -5.32 -6.11 21.41
N LEU A 236 -4.68 -5.97 20.26
CA LEU A 236 -4.55 -7.07 19.30
C LEU A 236 -3.60 -8.16 19.85
N LYS A 237 -2.46 -7.78 20.41
CA LYS A 237 -1.52 -8.71 21.04
C LYS A 237 -2.17 -9.54 22.13
N ALA A 238 -3.01 -8.92 22.99
CA ALA A 238 -3.75 -9.63 24.03
C ALA A 238 -4.77 -10.65 23.48
N ARG A 239 -5.19 -10.49 22.22
CA ARG A 239 -6.07 -11.46 21.53
C ARG A 239 -5.31 -12.59 20.85
N CYS A 240 -4.05 -12.38 20.45
CA CYS A 240 -3.21 -13.43 19.87
C CYS A 240 -2.84 -14.53 20.87
N THR A 241 -2.83 -14.21 22.17
CA THR A 241 -2.42 -15.13 23.25
C THR A 241 -3.56 -15.97 23.84
N LYS A 242 -4.76 -15.87 23.29
CA LYS A 242 -5.94 -16.66 23.66
C LYS A 242 -6.27 -17.71 22.61
#